data_59b6d22a7a83f16ded279833b83f6827
#
_entry.id   59b6d22a7a83f16ded279833b83f6827
#
_cell.length_a   1.000
_cell.length_b   1.000
_cell.length_c   1.000
_cell.angle_alpha   90.00
_cell.angle_beta   90.00
_cell.angle_gamma   90.00
#
_symmetry.space_group_name_H-M   'P 1'
#
loop_
_entity.id
_entity.type
_entity.pdbx_description
1 polymer ?
#
loop_
_entity_poly.entity_id
_entity_poly.type
_entity_poly.pdbx_seq_one_letter_code
_entity_poly.pdbx_strand_id
1 'polypeptide(L)'
;LRPRAPAQAEEREWRHWFRGPASEPRFPFARRFLRNDLAEALQRTVPKDARVLEVGSGTGDLLNALPNRSRTGIDYSPTAVAEAHKRYPTLEFAEGDALSFHRDERYDAIVADRLIHSVPDVQLLLENLSAHLAEHGRIFLTCYNYLWESPLRLGERAGLRLATPPSNWLGETDLQNLFSIAGLEVVKYEDRLLLPASVPVVADLLNRYVAKLPLLNNLSLYRLYVLRKRGTAVTTAPKVTVVVPARN
;
A
#
# COMPACT_ATOMS: atom_id res chain seq x y z
N LEU A 1 -25.00 -1.42 -0.17
CA LEU A 1 -25.06 0.05 -0.08
C LEU A 1 -23.74 0.56 -0.66
N ARG A 2 -23.76 1.21 -1.85
CA ARG A 2 -22.56 1.90 -2.34
C ARG A 2 -22.25 3.02 -1.36
N PRO A 3 -21.01 3.19 -0.88
CA PRO A 3 -20.63 4.35 -0.12
C PRO A 3 -20.98 5.59 -0.95
N ARG A 4 -21.56 6.59 -0.29
CA ARG A 4 -21.97 7.83 -0.93
C ARG A 4 -20.72 8.49 -1.50
N ALA A 5 -20.71 8.75 -2.81
CA ALA A 5 -19.63 9.53 -3.42
C ALA A 5 -19.44 10.82 -2.61
N PRO A 6 -18.19 11.20 -2.29
CA PRO A 6 -17.92 12.42 -1.53
C PRO A 6 -18.56 13.60 -2.24
N ALA A 7 -19.06 14.56 -1.47
CA ALA A 7 -19.63 15.77 -2.03
C ALA A 7 -18.54 16.46 -2.87
N GLN A 8 -18.91 17.07 -4.02
CA GLN A 8 -17.94 17.73 -4.94
C GLN A 8 -17.02 18.75 -4.26
N ALA A 9 -17.41 19.27 -3.09
CA ALA A 9 -16.59 20.15 -2.28
C ALA A 9 -15.44 19.39 -1.59
N GLU A 10 -15.72 18.20 -1.03
CA GLU A 10 -14.71 17.34 -0.40
C GLU A 10 -13.71 16.83 -1.42
N GLU A 11 -14.16 16.45 -2.60
CA GLU A 11 -13.29 16.03 -3.70
C GLU A 11 -12.37 17.16 -4.18
N ARG A 12 -12.88 18.39 -4.24
CA ARG A 12 -12.06 19.57 -4.59
C ARG A 12 -11.00 19.88 -3.52
N GLU A 13 -11.34 19.78 -2.25
CA GLU A 13 -10.42 20.00 -1.15
C GLU A 13 -9.31 18.94 -1.15
N TRP A 14 -9.66 17.66 -1.40
CA TRP A 14 -8.74 16.57 -1.61
C TRP A 14 -7.75 16.84 -2.73
N ARG A 15 -8.26 17.21 -3.92
CA ARG A 15 -7.44 17.51 -5.08
C ARG A 15 -6.49 18.67 -4.82
N HIS A 16 -6.93 19.69 -4.10
CA HIS A 16 -6.10 20.84 -3.75
C HIS A 16 -4.94 20.45 -2.81
N TRP A 17 -5.23 19.61 -1.83
CA TRP A 17 -4.24 19.15 -0.84
C TRP A 17 -3.07 18.40 -1.48
N PHE A 18 -3.34 17.50 -2.40
CA PHE A 18 -2.31 16.67 -3.05
C PHE A 18 -1.60 17.33 -4.21
N ARG A 19 -2.15 18.39 -4.79
CA ARG A 19 -1.46 19.20 -5.82
C ARG A 19 -0.47 20.20 -5.25
N GLY A 20 -0.54 20.50 -3.97
CA GLY A 20 0.40 21.37 -3.28
C GLY A 20 1.83 20.82 -3.25
N PRO A 21 2.82 21.66 -2.91
CA PRO A 21 4.18 21.17 -2.71
C PRO A 21 4.15 20.07 -1.65
N ALA A 22 4.87 18.97 -1.91
CA ALA A 22 4.97 17.88 -0.97
C ALA A 22 5.43 18.45 0.38
N SER A 23 4.51 18.50 1.35
CA SER A 23 4.82 19.01 2.69
C SER A 23 5.89 18.13 3.31
N GLU A 24 7.06 18.68 3.59
CA GLU A 24 8.09 17.94 4.28
C GLU A 24 7.56 17.49 5.65
N PRO A 25 7.63 16.21 5.97
CA PRO A 25 7.14 15.72 7.25
C PRO A 25 7.99 16.31 8.38
N ARG A 26 7.34 16.77 9.44
CA ARG A 26 8.01 17.27 10.65
C ARG A 26 8.96 16.23 11.29
N PHE A 27 8.75 14.95 10.95
CA PHE A 27 9.59 13.82 11.33
C PHE A 27 10.00 13.00 10.09
N PRO A 28 10.97 13.45 9.30
CA PRO A 28 11.45 12.75 8.10
C PRO A 28 11.97 11.35 8.44
N PHE A 29 12.40 11.16 9.66
CA PHE A 29 12.96 9.92 10.18
C PHE A 29 11.92 8.78 10.26
N ALA A 30 10.74 9.05 10.82
CA ALA A 30 9.68 8.04 10.91
C ALA A 30 9.21 7.57 9.51
N ARG A 31 9.13 8.50 8.55
CA ARG A 31 8.78 8.18 7.16
C ARG A 31 9.84 7.29 6.50
N ARG A 32 11.12 7.60 6.72
CA ARG A 32 12.23 6.79 6.21
C ARG A 32 12.22 5.37 6.80
N PHE A 33 11.93 5.25 8.09
CA PHE A 33 11.86 3.96 8.77
C PHE A 33 10.73 3.09 8.22
N LEU A 34 9.50 3.64 8.11
CA LEU A 34 8.35 2.96 7.51
C LEU A 34 8.62 2.49 6.08
N ARG A 35 9.21 3.37 5.27
CA ARG A 35 9.57 3.05 3.89
C ARG A 35 10.62 1.93 3.80
N ASN A 36 11.65 1.98 4.62
CA ASN A 36 12.70 0.96 4.61
C ASN A 36 12.15 -0.40 5.03
N ASP A 37 11.29 -0.45 6.04
CA ASP A 37 10.63 -1.68 6.48
C ASP A 37 9.75 -2.28 5.37
N LEU A 38 8.98 -1.44 4.68
CA LEU A 38 8.16 -1.88 3.54
C LEU A 38 9.05 -2.33 2.37
N ALA A 39 10.10 -1.57 2.03
CA ALA A 39 11.02 -1.93 0.97
C ALA A 39 11.66 -3.31 1.22
N GLU A 40 12.08 -3.58 2.45
CA GLU A 40 12.65 -4.89 2.83
C GLU A 40 11.62 -6.02 2.70
N ALA A 41 10.35 -5.78 3.05
CA ALA A 41 9.29 -6.76 2.86
C ALA A 41 9.04 -7.05 1.38
N LEU A 42 8.99 -6.00 0.55
CA LEU A 42 8.79 -6.12 -0.88
C LEU A 42 9.97 -6.83 -1.56
N GLN A 43 11.21 -6.49 -1.21
CA GLN A 43 12.42 -7.14 -1.76
C GLN A 43 12.45 -8.65 -1.52
N ARG A 44 11.84 -9.11 -0.42
CA ARG A 44 11.74 -10.55 -0.07
C ARG A 44 10.59 -11.26 -0.79
N THR A 45 9.58 -10.52 -1.21
CA THR A 45 8.32 -11.10 -1.69
C THR A 45 8.12 -10.90 -3.21
N VAL A 46 8.57 -9.79 -3.76
CA VAL A 46 8.45 -9.46 -5.18
C VAL A 46 9.58 -10.13 -5.97
N PRO A 47 9.28 -10.96 -6.99
CA PRO A 47 10.31 -11.52 -7.88
C PRO A 47 11.16 -10.42 -8.54
N LYS A 48 12.46 -10.64 -8.70
CA LYS A 48 13.38 -9.62 -9.23
C LYS A 48 13.13 -9.23 -10.69
N ASP A 49 12.53 -10.12 -11.45
CA ASP A 49 12.15 -9.94 -12.85
C ASP A 49 10.74 -9.36 -13.03
N ALA A 50 9.97 -9.22 -11.94
CA ALA A 50 8.64 -8.67 -11.95
C ALA A 50 8.61 -7.21 -12.43
N ARG A 51 7.61 -6.88 -13.24
CA ARG A 51 7.25 -5.50 -13.59
C ARG A 51 6.50 -4.88 -12.41
N VAL A 52 7.04 -3.82 -11.86
CA VAL A 52 6.52 -3.18 -10.66
C VAL A 52 5.88 -1.84 -11.00
N LEU A 53 4.66 -1.63 -10.53
CA LEU A 53 3.97 -0.34 -10.53
C LEU A 53 3.81 0.13 -9.08
N GLU A 54 4.24 1.34 -8.78
CA GLU A 54 3.89 2.02 -7.53
C GLU A 54 2.85 3.11 -7.82
N VAL A 55 1.67 3.02 -7.21
CA VAL A 55 0.60 4.03 -7.32
C VAL A 55 0.61 4.87 -6.05
N GLY A 56 0.70 6.19 -6.21
CA GLY A 56 1.01 7.12 -5.14
C GLY A 56 2.50 7.13 -4.82
N SER A 57 3.35 7.14 -5.87
CA SER A 57 4.81 6.97 -5.75
C SER A 57 5.53 8.14 -5.08
N GLY A 58 4.86 9.30 -4.96
CA GLY A 58 5.46 10.48 -4.38
C GLY A 58 6.78 10.84 -5.07
N THR A 59 7.84 10.98 -4.28
CA THR A 59 9.20 11.30 -4.78
C THR A 59 10.00 10.09 -5.26
N GLY A 60 9.38 8.91 -5.40
CA GLY A 60 9.99 7.71 -5.98
C GLY A 60 10.94 6.92 -5.08
N ASP A 61 11.06 7.31 -3.82
CA ASP A 61 12.04 6.73 -2.90
C ASP A 61 11.82 5.23 -2.63
N LEU A 62 10.56 4.77 -2.52
CA LEU A 62 10.26 3.35 -2.31
C LEU A 62 10.54 2.54 -3.58
N LEU A 63 10.10 3.07 -4.72
CA LEU A 63 10.34 2.45 -6.02
C LEU A 63 11.83 2.29 -6.32
N ASN A 64 12.64 3.31 -5.98
CA ASN A 64 14.10 3.23 -6.14
C ASN A 64 14.75 2.18 -5.22
N ALA A 65 14.17 1.90 -4.06
CA ALA A 65 14.69 0.88 -3.16
C ALA A 65 14.48 -0.56 -3.66
N LEU A 66 13.63 -0.78 -4.66
CA LEU A 66 13.37 -2.10 -5.20
C LEU A 66 14.42 -2.49 -6.26
N PRO A 67 14.88 -3.77 -6.30
CA PRO A 67 15.93 -4.22 -7.22
C PRO A 67 15.43 -4.53 -8.63
N ASN A 68 14.13 -4.41 -8.88
CA ASN A 68 13.49 -4.76 -10.14
C ASN A 68 13.99 -3.88 -11.30
N ARG A 69 14.11 -4.44 -12.51
CA ARG A 69 14.54 -3.68 -13.69
C ARG A 69 13.43 -2.80 -14.27
N SER A 70 12.19 -3.31 -14.32
CA SER A 70 11.03 -2.59 -14.82
C SER A 70 10.25 -2.03 -13.63
N ARG A 71 10.33 -0.72 -13.46
CA ARG A 71 9.69 0.00 -12.33
C ARG A 71 9.06 1.29 -12.83
N THR A 72 7.77 1.43 -12.61
CA THR A 72 6.98 2.59 -13.01
C THR A 72 6.31 3.17 -11.77
N GLY A 73 6.36 4.49 -11.60
CA GLY A 73 5.66 5.23 -10.55
C GLY A 73 4.56 6.11 -11.13
N ILE A 74 3.41 6.13 -10.48
CA ILE A 74 2.32 7.06 -10.79
C ILE A 74 2.00 7.86 -9.54
N ASP A 75 1.91 9.18 -9.67
CA ASP A 75 1.48 10.06 -8.58
C ASP A 75 0.58 11.17 -9.11
N TYR A 76 -0.35 11.61 -8.27
CA TYR A 76 -1.29 12.67 -8.61
C TYR A 76 -0.64 14.06 -8.59
N SER A 77 0.48 14.23 -7.86
CA SER A 77 1.17 15.49 -7.67
C SER A 77 2.21 15.75 -8.77
N PRO A 78 2.04 16.74 -9.65
CA PRO A 78 3.03 17.09 -10.66
C PRO A 78 4.38 17.44 -10.05
N THR A 79 4.38 18.10 -8.89
CA THR A 79 5.61 18.48 -8.17
C THR A 79 6.36 17.28 -7.62
N ALA A 80 5.65 16.26 -7.12
CA ALA A 80 6.25 15.00 -6.65
C ALA A 80 6.85 14.22 -7.83
N VAL A 81 6.13 14.13 -8.95
CA VAL A 81 6.61 13.48 -10.19
C VAL A 81 7.86 14.18 -10.73
N ALA A 82 7.87 15.51 -10.80
CA ALA A 82 9.04 16.27 -11.25
C ALA A 82 10.26 16.03 -10.34
N GLU A 83 10.05 15.99 -9.02
CA GLU A 83 11.13 15.69 -8.07
C GLU A 83 11.60 14.23 -8.18
N ALA A 84 10.69 13.29 -8.41
CA ALA A 84 11.03 11.88 -8.63
C ALA A 84 11.91 11.70 -9.88
N HIS A 85 11.56 12.32 -10.99
CA HIS A 85 12.39 12.31 -12.22
C HIS A 85 13.78 12.90 -11.98
N LYS A 86 13.86 14.00 -11.22
CA LYS A 86 15.14 14.63 -10.89
C LYS A 86 16.03 13.74 -10.04
N ARG A 87 15.44 13.05 -9.03
CA ARG A 87 16.18 12.17 -8.12
C ARG A 87 16.59 10.86 -8.76
N TYR A 88 15.70 10.30 -9.57
CA TYR A 88 15.83 8.95 -10.13
C TYR A 88 15.58 8.93 -11.64
N PRO A 89 16.48 9.53 -12.45
CA PRO A 89 16.29 9.71 -13.89
C PRO A 89 16.25 8.39 -14.68
N THR A 90 16.62 7.28 -14.07
CA THR A 90 16.58 5.94 -14.69
C THR A 90 15.26 5.21 -14.47
N LEU A 91 14.35 5.78 -13.66
CA LEU A 91 13.03 5.23 -13.40
C LEU A 91 11.97 5.96 -14.20
N GLU A 92 10.90 5.26 -14.52
CA GLU A 92 9.74 5.84 -15.17
C GLU A 92 8.78 6.40 -14.12
N PHE A 93 8.38 7.67 -14.29
CA PHE A 93 7.33 8.29 -13.49
C PHE A 93 6.32 8.97 -14.39
N ALA A 94 5.05 8.99 -13.98
CA ALA A 94 3.99 9.68 -14.70
C ALA A 94 3.01 10.34 -13.73
N GLU A 95 2.47 11.50 -14.14
CA GLU A 95 1.33 12.09 -13.46
C GLU A 95 0.08 11.25 -13.76
N GLY A 96 -0.69 10.93 -12.72
CA GLY A 96 -1.94 10.19 -12.89
C GLY A 96 -2.75 10.10 -11.61
N ASP A 97 -4.06 10.10 -11.79
CA ASP A 97 -5.01 9.87 -10.70
C ASP A 97 -5.15 8.37 -10.44
N ALA A 98 -4.91 7.96 -9.20
CA ALA A 98 -5.01 6.56 -8.79
C ALA A 98 -6.37 5.91 -9.09
N LEU A 99 -7.43 6.73 -9.17
CA LEU A 99 -8.78 6.27 -9.45
C LEU A 99 -9.07 6.07 -10.94
N SER A 100 -8.28 6.67 -11.83
CA SER A 100 -8.61 6.73 -13.26
C SER A 100 -7.42 6.64 -14.22
N PHE A 101 -6.19 6.42 -13.71
CA PHE A 101 -5.07 6.24 -14.62
C PHE A 101 -5.31 5.05 -15.56
N HIS A 102 -4.77 5.15 -16.76
CA HIS A 102 -4.84 4.07 -17.75
C HIS A 102 -3.46 3.74 -18.28
N ARG A 103 -3.15 2.45 -18.35
CA ARG A 103 -1.96 1.88 -18.96
C ARG A 103 -2.34 0.60 -19.69
N ASP A 104 -1.81 0.39 -20.87
CA ASP A 104 -2.04 -0.84 -21.64
C ASP A 104 -1.29 -2.03 -21.01
N GLU A 105 -0.20 -1.74 -20.31
CA GLU A 105 0.63 -2.73 -19.65
C GLU A 105 -0.05 -3.34 -18.43
N ARG A 106 0.31 -4.58 -18.15
CA ARG A 106 -0.08 -5.27 -16.91
C ARG A 106 1.16 -5.51 -16.06
N TYR A 107 0.98 -5.35 -14.75
CA TYR A 107 2.07 -5.41 -13.79
C TYR A 107 2.00 -6.67 -12.95
N ASP A 108 3.18 -7.26 -12.69
CA ASP A 108 3.30 -8.47 -11.89
C ASP A 108 3.22 -8.14 -10.39
N ALA A 109 3.63 -6.93 -10.03
CA ALA A 109 3.48 -6.39 -8.67
C ALA A 109 2.98 -4.93 -8.73
N ILE A 110 1.91 -4.63 -8.01
CA ILE A 110 1.40 -3.27 -7.82
C ILE A 110 1.52 -2.93 -6.34
N VAL A 111 2.18 -1.81 -6.04
CA VAL A 111 2.37 -1.30 -4.68
C VAL A 111 1.51 -0.07 -4.47
N ALA A 112 0.73 -0.04 -3.39
CA ALA A 112 -0.07 1.10 -2.96
C ALA A 112 0.18 1.35 -1.48
N ASP A 113 1.21 2.19 -1.18
CA ASP A 113 1.62 2.47 0.20
C ASP A 113 0.74 3.52 0.85
N ARG A 114 -0.10 3.09 1.81
CA ARG A 114 -1.05 3.95 2.57
C ARG A 114 -1.99 4.79 1.70
N LEU A 115 -2.11 4.43 0.43
CA LEU A 115 -2.88 5.19 -0.55
C LEU A 115 -4.38 5.18 -0.26
N ILE A 116 -4.91 4.11 0.34
CA ILE A 116 -6.33 4.02 0.71
C ILE A 116 -6.80 5.12 1.66
N HIS A 117 -5.88 5.66 2.47
CA HIS A 117 -6.18 6.79 3.35
C HIS A 117 -6.28 8.12 2.60
N SER A 118 -5.76 8.13 1.39
CA SER A 118 -5.54 9.33 0.58
C SER A 118 -6.41 9.41 -0.67
N VAL A 119 -7.42 8.58 -0.81
CA VAL A 119 -8.34 8.60 -1.94
C VAL A 119 -9.79 8.75 -1.49
N PRO A 120 -10.64 9.46 -2.23
CA PRO A 120 -12.04 9.63 -1.88
C PRO A 120 -12.88 8.36 -2.09
N ASP A 121 -12.47 7.48 -3.00
CA ASP A 121 -13.16 6.23 -3.32
C ASP A 121 -12.18 5.05 -3.34
N VAL A 122 -12.20 4.28 -2.24
CA VAL A 122 -11.31 3.12 -2.08
C VAL A 122 -11.75 1.96 -2.98
N GLN A 123 -13.04 1.81 -3.24
CA GLN A 123 -13.51 0.75 -4.13
C GLN A 123 -13.01 0.98 -5.56
N LEU A 124 -13.18 2.20 -6.08
CA LEU A 124 -12.73 2.56 -7.41
C LEU A 124 -11.20 2.43 -7.54
N LEU A 125 -10.44 2.81 -6.49
CA LEU A 125 -9.00 2.55 -6.43
C LEU A 125 -8.70 1.07 -6.64
N LEU A 126 -9.31 0.18 -5.83
CA LEU A 126 -9.04 -1.25 -5.88
C LEU A 126 -9.43 -1.88 -7.22
N GLU A 127 -10.54 -1.45 -7.80
CA GLU A 127 -10.99 -1.86 -9.14
C GLU A 127 -9.96 -1.44 -10.21
N ASN A 128 -9.45 -0.21 -10.14
CA ASN A 128 -8.43 0.27 -11.06
C ASN A 128 -7.09 -0.47 -10.90
N LEU A 129 -6.64 -0.71 -9.67
CA LEU A 129 -5.45 -1.53 -9.42
C LEU A 129 -5.64 -2.96 -9.95
N SER A 130 -6.81 -3.56 -9.70
CA SER A 130 -7.15 -4.90 -10.22
C SER A 130 -7.13 -4.95 -11.75
N ALA A 131 -7.63 -3.92 -12.44
CA ALA A 131 -7.62 -3.84 -13.89
C ALA A 131 -6.21 -3.86 -14.49
N HIS A 132 -5.23 -3.26 -13.81
CA HIS A 132 -3.83 -3.20 -14.26
C HIS A 132 -2.96 -4.36 -13.78
N LEU A 133 -3.50 -5.24 -12.93
CA LEU A 133 -2.77 -6.40 -12.42
C LEU A 133 -2.68 -7.50 -13.49
N ALA A 134 -1.51 -8.13 -13.64
CA ALA A 134 -1.33 -9.34 -14.42
C ALA A 134 -2.13 -10.51 -13.80
N GLU A 135 -2.39 -11.56 -14.56
CA GLU A 135 -3.20 -12.71 -14.11
C GLU A 135 -2.67 -13.35 -12.83
N HIS A 136 -1.37 -13.53 -12.75
CA HIS A 136 -0.70 -14.10 -11.56
C HIS A 136 -0.06 -13.04 -10.67
N GLY A 137 -0.34 -11.76 -10.93
CA GLY A 137 0.24 -10.63 -10.20
C GLY A 137 -0.24 -10.53 -8.75
N ARG A 138 0.39 -9.64 -8.00
CA ARG A 138 0.05 -9.34 -6.61
C ARG A 138 -0.05 -7.85 -6.38
N ILE A 139 -1.03 -7.43 -5.59
CA ILE A 139 -1.12 -6.08 -5.08
C ILE A 139 -0.59 -6.09 -3.64
N PHE A 140 0.34 -5.19 -3.35
CA PHE A 140 0.90 -4.92 -2.04
C PHE A 140 0.30 -3.62 -1.53
N LEU A 141 -0.69 -3.75 -0.65
CA LEU A 141 -1.44 -2.62 -0.11
C LEU A 141 -1.09 -2.44 1.35
N THR A 142 -0.70 -1.23 1.76
CA THR A 142 -0.52 -0.93 3.18
C THR A 142 -1.61 0.00 3.70
N CYS A 143 -2.01 -0.20 4.94
CA CYS A 143 -2.91 0.68 5.66
C CYS A 143 -2.50 0.80 7.11
N TYR A 144 -2.80 1.95 7.72
CA TYR A 144 -2.68 2.10 9.17
C TYR A 144 -3.69 1.22 9.89
N ASN A 145 -3.26 0.67 11.00
CA ASN A 145 -4.17 -0.03 11.89
C ASN A 145 -5.16 0.99 12.52
N TYR A 146 -6.43 0.67 12.45
CA TYR A 146 -7.53 1.49 12.98
C TYR A 146 -7.32 1.94 14.43
N LEU A 147 -6.69 1.11 15.26
CA LEU A 147 -6.41 1.44 16.67
C LEU A 147 -5.53 2.69 16.83
N TRP A 148 -4.75 3.04 15.80
CA TRP A 148 -3.90 4.22 15.83
C TRP A 148 -4.60 5.51 15.38
N GLU A 149 -5.86 5.46 14.99
CA GLU A 149 -6.61 6.65 14.60
C GLU A 149 -6.58 7.73 15.69
N SER A 150 -7.03 7.37 16.91
CA SER A 150 -7.10 8.32 18.02
C SER A 150 -5.74 8.85 18.47
N PRO A 151 -4.67 8.02 18.66
CA PRO A 151 -3.33 8.49 18.94
C PRO A 151 -2.76 9.42 17.87
N LEU A 152 -2.95 9.09 16.59
CA LEU A 152 -2.44 9.90 15.48
C LEU A 152 -3.16 11.23 15.37
N ARG A 153 -4.49 11.26 15.53
CA ARG A 153 -5.28 12.51 15.59
C ARG A 153 -4.92 13.39 16.79
N LEU A 154 -4.64 12.78 17.93
CA LEU A 154 -4.15 13.53 19.10
C LEU A 154 -2.79 14.15 18.83
N GLY A 155 -1.88 13.42 18.18
CA GLY A 155 -0.58 13.93 17.76
C GLY A 155 -0.70 15.10 16.78
N GLU A 156 -1.67 15.10 15.88
CA GLU A 156 -1.97 16.21 14.98
C GLU A 156 -2.45 17.46 15.75
N ARG A 157 -3.40 17.28 16.68
CA ARG A 157 -3.91 18.37 17.53
C ARG A 157 -2.82 18.97 18.42
N ALA A 158 -1.91 18.14 18.91
CA ALA A 158 -0.76 18.59 19.72
C ALA A 158 0.36 19.22 18.86
N GLY A 159 0.21 19.31 17.55
CA GLY A 159 1.25 19.83 16.65
C GLY A 159 2.50 18.95 16.54
N LEU A 160 2.43 17.71 17.02
CA LEU A 160 3.50 16.71 16.91
C LEU A 160 3.54 16.06 15.54
N ARG A 161 2.46 16.13 14.77
CA ARG A 161 2.32 15.63 13.42
C ARG A 161 1.66 16.70 12.55
N LEU A 162 2.00 16.73 11.26
CA LEU A 162 1.26 17.57 10.30
C LEU A 162 -0.18 17.04 10.19
N ALA A 163 -1.13 17.97 10.14
CA ALA A 163 -2.51 17.60 9.85
C ALA A 163 -2.56 16.86 8.51
N THR A 164 -3.26 15.76 8.48
CA THR A 164 -3.53 15.01 7.25
C THR A 164 -4.91 15.36 6.74
N PRO A 165 -5.17 15.29 5.43
CA PRO A 165 -6.52 15.44 4.90
C PRO A 165 -7.45 14.41 5.55
N PRO A 166 -8.78 14.58 5.44
CA PRO A 166 -9.73 13.57 5.88
C PRO A 166 -9.32 12.21 5.35
N SER A 167 -8.97 11.31 6.25
CA SER A 167 -8.45 9.99 5.87
C SER A 167 -9.48 8.91 6.14
N ASN A 168 -9.55 7.94 5.23
CA ASN A 168 -10.39 6.76 5.42
C ASN A 168 -9.77 5.87 6.49
N TRP A 169 -10.47 5.71 7.60
CA TRP A 169 -10.15 4.74 8.63
C TRP A 169 -11.08 3.55 8.47
N LEU A 170 -10.60 2.50 7.81
CA LEU A 170 -11.38 1.31 7.50
C LEU A 170 -11.03 0.18 8.45
N GLY A 171 -12.06 -0.47 8.97
CA GLY A 171 -11.93 -1.69 9.74
C GLY A 171 -11.59 -2.88 8.85
N GLU A 172 -11.16 -3.99 9.46
CA GLU A 172 -10.81 -5.19 8.72
C GLU A 172 -11.97 -5.75 7.88
N THR A 173 -13.17 -5.76 8.45
CA THR A 173 -14.38 -6.23 7.75
C THR A 173 -14.69 -5.36 6.53
N ASP A 174 -14.52 -4.04 6.65
CA ASP A 174 -14.76 -3.12 5.55
C ASP A 174 -13.77 -3.37 4.41
N LEU A 175 -12.48 -3.53 4.76
CA LEU A 175 -11.43 -3.84 3.78
C LEU A 175 -11.67 -5.16 3.07
N GLN A 176 -12.02 -6.22 3.78
CA GLN A 176 -12.32 -7.52 3.18
C GLN A 176 -13.51 -7.46 2.23
N ASN A 177 -14.56 -6.71 2.60
CA ASN A 177 -15.72 -6.48 1.74
C ASN A 177 -15.31 -5.73 0.46
N LEU A 178 -14.53 -4.64 0.58
CA LEU A 178 -14.05 -3.87 -0.55
C LEU A 178 -13.15 -4.71 -1.48
N PHE A 179 -12.25 -5.52 -0.93
CA PHE A 179 -11.43 -6.45 -1.72
C PHE A 179 -12.31 -7.44 -2.50
N SER A 180 -13.31 -8.01 -1.83
CA SER A 180 -14.24 -8.95 -2.47
C SER A 180 -15.03 -8.33 -3.62
N ILE A 181 -15.52 -7.09 -3.45
CA ILE A 181 -16.25 -6.35 -4.47
C ILE A 181 -15.36 -6.02 -5.67
N ALA A 182 -14.10 -5.63 -5.42
CA ALA A 182 -13.11 -5.38 -6.46
C ALA A 182 -12.57 -6.66 -7.15
N GLY A 183 -13.11 -7.83 -6.84
CA GLY A 183 -12.66 -9.11 -7.41
C GLY A 183 -11.28 -9.52 -6.93
N LEU A 184 -10.89 -9.08 -5.75
CA LEU A 184 -9.62 -9.40 -5.11
C LEU A 184 -9.82 -10.34 -3.91
N GLU A 185 -8.79 -11.12 -3.59
CA GLU A 185 -8.74 -11.93 -2.39
C GLU A 185 -7.40 -11.77 -1.67
N VAL A 186 -7.44 -11.87 -0.35
CA VAL A 186 -6.25 -11.76 0.50
C VAL A 186 -5.48 -13.08 0.45
N VAL A 187 -4.25 -13.03 -0.02
CA VAL A 187 -3.32 -14.17 0.02
C VAL A 187 -2.69 -14.29 1.39
N LYS A 188 -2.22 -13.16 1.93
CA LYS A 188 -1.70 -13.04 3.30
C LYS A 188 -1.75 -11.58 3.74
N TYR A 189 -1.63 -11.38 5.04
CA TYR A 189 -1.35 -10.07 5.60
C TYR A 189 -0.23 -10.18 6.64
N GLU A 190 0.45 -9.06 6.87
CA GLU A 190 1.51 -8.95 7.87
C GLU A 190 1.27 -7.67 8.68
N ASP A 191 1.12 -7.81 9.98
CA ASP A 191 1.12 -6.70 10.90
C ASP A 191 2.55 -6.27 11.16
N ARG A 192 2.83 -4.97 11.00
CA ARG A 192 4.19 -4.46 10.97
C ARG A 192 4.33 -3.23 11.87
N LEU A 193 5.49 -3.14 12.52
CA LEU A 193 5.91 -2.05 13.39
C LEU A 193 4.99 -1.78 14.60
N LEU A 194 5.49 -2.07 15.79
CA LEU A 194 4.88 -1.65 17.05
C LEU A 194 5.25 -0.21 17.40
N LEU A 195 6.48 0.20 17.09
CA LEU A 195 6.99 1.53 17.40
C LEU A 195 7.67 2.12 16.16
N PRO A 196 7.16 3.24 15.63
CA PRO A 196 7.81 3.97 14.54
C PRO A 196 8.97 4.85 15.06
N ALA A 197 9.44 4.60 16.27
CA ALA A 197 10.50 5.39 16.90
C ALA A 197 11.85 4.74 16.67
N SER A 198 12.81 5.55 16.28
CA SER A 198 14.22 5.19 16.18
C SER A 198 14.91 5.26 17.52
N VAL A 199 14.42 4.50 18.47
CA VAL A 199 15.27 4.19 19.64
C VAL A 199 16.13 3.03 19.16
N PRO A 200 17.43 3.26 18.86
CA PRO A 200 18.30 2.21 18.35
C PRO A 200 18.27 1.03 19.30
N VAL A 201 18.31 -0.20 18.78
CA VAL A 201 18.28 -1.46 19.53
C VAL A 201 16.91 -1.81 20.12
N VAL A 202 16.22 -0.90 20.82
CA VAL A 202 14.93 -1.19 21.47
C VAL A 202 13.81 -1.33 20.45
N ALA A 203 13.72 -0.42 19.48
CA ALA A 203 12.71 -0.49 18.43
C ALA A 203 12.92 -1.71 17.51
N ASP A 204 14.18 -2.04 17.20
CA ASP A 204 14.51 -3.20 16.37
C ASP A 204 14.17 -4.51 17.09
N LEU A 205 14.49 -4.62 18.37
CA LEU A 205 14.13 -5.76 19.21
C LEU A 205 12.60 -5.93 19.35
N LEU A 206 11.90 -4.83 19.66
CA LEU A 206 10.44 -4.84 19.80
C LEU A 206 9.76 -5.17 18.47
N ASN A 207 10.16 -4.57 17.37
CA ASN A 207 9.58 -4.81 16.05
C ASN A 207 9.91 -6.22 15.51
N ARG A 208 11.08 -6.77 15.85
CA ARG A 208 11.51 -8.08 15.36
C ARG A 208 10.90 -9.25 16.13
N TYR A 209 10.75 -9.12 17.45
CA TYR A 209 10.34 -10.22 18.33
C TYR A 209 8.98 -9.98 18.99
N VAL A 210 8.72 -8.79 19.50
CA VAL A 210 7.52 -8.49 20.27
C VAL A 210 6.31 -8.25 19.37
N ALA A 211 6.52 -7.64 18.18
CA ALA A 211 5.47 -7.45 17.19
C ALA A 211 4.84 -8.75 16.69
N LYS A 212 5.53 -9.88 16.84
CA LYS A 212 5.06 -11.20 16.40
C LYS A 212 4.28 -11.95 17.47
N LEU A 213 4.20 -11.44 18.68
CA LEU A 213 3.43 -12.06 19.76
C LEU A 213 1.93 -11.86 19.51
N PRO A 214 1.08 -12.93 19.60
CA PRO A 214 -0.32 -12.87 19.19
C PRO A 214 -1.15 -11.78 19.87
N LEU A 215 -0.84 -11.42 21.12
CA LEU A 215 -1.53 -10.37 21.87
C LEU A 215 -1.10 -8.96 21.50
N LEU A 216 0.13 -8.78 21.00
CA LEU A 216 0.73 -7.47 20.70
C LEU A 216 0.69 -7.16 19.20
N ASN A 217 0.42 -8.17 18.37
CA ASN A 217 0.29 -8.02 16.93
C ASN A 217 -0.80 -7.00 16.55
N ASN A 218 -1.89 -6.97 17.32
CA ASN A 218 -2.98 -6.02 17.12
C ASN A 218 -2.60 -4.55 17.39
N LEU A 219 -1.45 -4.29 18.05
CA LEU A 219 -0.93 -2.95 18.30
C LEU A 219 0.02 -2.47 17.19
N SER A 220 0.24 -3.26 16.16
CA SER A 220 1.07 -2.89 15.01
C SER A 220 0.57 -1.61 14.36
N LEU A 221 1.49 -0.74 13.93
CA LEU A 221 1.16 0.57 13.38
C LEU A 221 0.47 0.46 12.03
N TYR A 222 0.95 -0.46 11.19
CA TYR A 222 0.36 -0.68 9.88
C TYR A 222 0.31 -2.15 9.52
N ARG A 223 -0.57 -2.47 8.57
CA ARG A 223 -0.73 -3.81 8.01
C ARG A 223 -0.40 -3.77 6.52
N LEU A 224 0.37 -4.76 6.07
CA LEU A 224 0.64 -5.04 4.67
C LEU A 224 -0.26 -6.19 4.21
N TYR A 225 -1.15 -5.92 3.28
CA TYR A 225 -1.94 -6.93 2.58
C TYR A 225 -1.27 -7.32 1.27
N VAL A 226 -1.25 -8.62 1.00
CA VAL A 226 -0.89 -9.16 -0.31
C VAL A 226 -2.17 -9.73 -0.92
N LEU A 227 -2.62 -9.08 -2.00
CA LEU A 227 -3.86 -9.43 -2.68
C LEU A 227 -3.56 -10.05 -4.05
N ARG A 228 -4.49 -10.85 -4.54
CA ARG A 228 -4.50 -11.34 -5.92
C ARG A 228 -5.90 -11.23 -6.51
N LYS A 229 -6.01 -11.32 -7.82
CA LYS A 229 -7.31 -11.50 -8.46
C LYS A 229 -7.96 -12.78 -7.96
N ARG A 230 -9.23 -12.70 -7.64
CA ARG A 230 -10.01 -13.91 -7.33
C ARG A 230 -10.08 -14.74 -8.60
N GLY A 231 -9.64 -15.99 -8.54
CA GLY A 231 -9.77 -16.92 -9.65
C GLY A 231 -11.24 -17.10 -10.04
N THR A 232 -11.53 -17.09 -11.32
CA THR A 232 -12.82 -17.59 -11.81
C THR A 232 -12.93 -19.06 -11.38
N ALA A 233 -14.08 -19.45 -10.84
CA ALA A 233 -14.30 -20.85 -10.44
C ALA A 233 -13.96 -21.75 -11.64
N VAL A 234 -13.02 -22.67 -11.43
CA VAL A 234 -12.68 -23.66 -12.46
C VAL A 234 -13.91 -24.54 -12.63
N THR A 235 -14.59 -24.39 -13.74
CA THR A 235 -15.82 -25.15 -14.08
C THR A 235 -15.53 -26.62 -14.36
N THR A 236 -14.27 -26.97 -14.58
CA THR A 236 -13.83 -28.36 -14.75
C THR A 236 -13.12 -28.81 -13.49
N ALA A 237 -13.60 -29.88 -12.87
CA ALA A 237 -12.96 -30.49 -11.71
C ALA A 237 -11.50 -30.85 -12.08
N PRO A 238 -10.49 -30.33 -11.35
CA PRO A 238 -9.10 -30.67 -11.63
C PRO A 238 -8.88 -32.17 -11.41
N LYS A 239 -8.17 -32.82 -12.34
CA LYS A 239 -7.72 -34.19 -12.12
C LYS A 239 -6.62 -34.14 -11.05
N VAL A 240 -6.92 -34.61 -9.85
CA VAL A 240 -5.97 -34.71 -8.75
C VAL A 240 -5.50 -36.14 -8.63
N THR A 241 -4.19 -36.36 -8.75
CA THR A 241 -3.56 -37.64 -8.45
C THR A 241 -2.91 -37.53 -7.08
N VAL A 242 -3.39 -38.31 -6.13
CA VAL A 242 -2.78 -38.43 -4.80
C VAL A 242 -1.84 -39.61 -4.81
N VAL A 243 -0.54 -39.38 -4.64
CA VAL A 243 0.45 -40.42 -4.47
C VAL A 243 0.68 -40.63 -2.98
N VAL A 244 0.24 -41.77 -2.46
CA VAL A 244 0.50 -42.18 -1.08
C VAL A 244 1.71 -43.11 -1.10
N PRO A 245 2.86 -42.76 -0.52
CA PRO A 245 3.98 -43.70 -0.41
C PRO A 245 3.61 -44.81 0.57
N ALA A 246 3.52 -46.02 0.05
CA ALA A 246 3.40 -47.21 0.91
C ALA A 246 4.81 -47.62 1.35
N ARG A 247 5.01 -47.78 2.64
CA ARG A 247 6.24 -48.32 3.21
C ARG A 247 6.04 -49.83 3.34
N ASN A 248 6.88 -50.60 2.63
CA ASN A 248 7.01 -52.06 2.88
C ASN A 248 7.76 -52.29 4.17
#